data_559c06f5d35c49fe77b979c329d6ef2d
#
_entry.id   559c06f5d35c49fe77b979c329d6ef2d
#
_cell.length_a   1.000
_cell.length_b   1.000
_cell.length_c   1.000
_cell.angle_alpha   90.00
_cell.angle_beta   90.00
_cell.angle_gamma   90.00
#
_symmetry.space_group_name_H-M   'P 1'
#
loop_
_entity.id
_entity.type
_entity.pdbx_description
1 polymer ?
#
loop_
_entity_poly.entity_id
_entity_poly.type
_entity_poly.pdbx_seq_one_letter_code
_entity_poly.pdbx_strand_id
1 'polypeptide(L)'
;MEFPQSELPLLIKPNMNNSMRIVTQCFLLVGLLVSNFAIAQSADTFPSKTVKVIVPFPPGGGADTLIRLLTPSLTESWKQSLIVENRPGASGSIGAEVVAQAAPDGYLLLMGTTAAITDKNIAKFAPVALVSASPYVVTVNPALNISSIRSLIAYAKTNPGKLRYGSSGPGSASHLSAELFASMAGINFMHIPYKGTGQALTDLLAGHIDIMFAPAQTVMPQVEAGKLLALAETGSKRSESLPNIPTVAESGLPGYSAVGWFGLFAPAATPKPIVQKINQAVMAVMAQTKIRKAMMERGSDPASGSADDFAAFLKVDQAKWTKLIKENNIAVQ
;
A
#
# COMPACT_ATOMS: atom_id res chain seq x y z
N MET A 1 30.80 -39.97 61.90
CA MET A 1 31.58 -38.87 61.30
C MET A 1 30.59 -37.84 60.86
N GLU A 2 30.35 -36.88 61.72
CA GLU A 2 29.46 -35.70 61.42
C GLU A 2 30.29 -34.61 60.77
N PHE A 3 29.79 -34.05 59.66
CA PHE A 3 30.37 -32.86 59.05
C PHE A 3 29.59 -31.66 59.56
N PRO A 4 30.27 -30.56 59.92
CA PRO A 4 29.60 -29.33 60.39
C PRO A 4 29.00 -28.56 59.26
N GLN A 5 27.78 -28.04 59.46
CA GLN A 5 27.10 -27.09 58.58
C GLN A 5 27.80 -25.73 58.64
N SER A 6 28.30 -25.24 57.50
CA SER A 6 28.85 -23.90 57.34
C SER A 6 27.69 -22.90 57.21
N GLU A 7 27.62 -21.97 58.12
CA GLU A 7 26.70 -20.82 58.10
C GLU A 7 26.98 -19.91 56.91
N LEU A 8 25.94 -19.61 56.10
CA LEU A 8 25.96 -18.55 55.09
C LEU A 8 25.97 -17.18 55.76
N PRO A 9 26.79 -16.23 55.32
CA PRO A 9 26.79 -14.87 55.86
C PRO A 9 25.52 -14.12 55.46
N LEU A 10 24.86 -13.55 56.47
CA LEU A 10 23.71 -12.61 56.31
C LEU A 10 24.09 -11.45 55.37
N LEU A 11 23.42 -11.38 54.24
CA LEU A 11 23.45 -10.20 53.35
C LEU A 11 22.94 -8.99 54.12
N ILE A 12 23.83 -8.07 54.48
CA ILE A 12 23.56 -6.79 55.07
C ILE A 12 22.76 -5.98 54.04
N LYS A 13 21.48 -5.77 54.32
CA LYS A 13 20.66 -4.80 53.52
C LYS A 13 21.17 -3.38 53.84
N PRO A 14 21.59 -2.60 52.83
CA PRO A 14 22.03 -1.26 53.09
C PRO A 14 20.82 -0.45 53.64
N ASN A 15 20.97 0.08 54.81
CA ASN A 15 19.98 0.97 55.45
C ASN A 15 20.09 2.36 54.75
N MET A 16 19.35 2.51 53.65
CA MET A 16 19.30 3.78 52.90
C MET A 16 18.56 4.82 53.74
N ASN A 17 19.26 5.86 54.18
CA ASN A 17 18.68 7.03 54.84
C ASN A 17 17.58 7.66 53.96
N ASN A 18 16.50 8.15 54.58
CA ASN A 18 15.37 8.81 53.88
C ASN A 18 15.82 9.89 52.90
N SER A 19 16.90 10.58 53.15
CA SER A 19 17.52 11.57 52.25
C SER A 19 18.00 10.97 50.93
N MET A 20 18.56 9.77 50.97
CA MET A 20 19.07 9.06 49.78
C MET A 20 17.93 8.48 48.92
N ARG A 21 16.81 8.10 49.54
CA ARG A 21 15.56 7.68 48.84
C ARG A 21 14.92 8.84 48.09
N ILE A 22 14.86 10.02 48.71
CA ILE A 22 14.31 11.25 48.10
C ILE A 22 15.17 11.66 46.89
N VAL A 23 16.50 11.65 47.01
CA VAL A 23 17.41 11.99 45.92
C VAL A 23 17.26 11.00 44.75
N THR A 24 17.15 9.70 45.00
CA THR A 24 16.96 8.69 43.96
C THR A 24 15.59 8.83 43.26
N GLN A 25 14.53 9.14 44.01
CA GLN A 25 13.22 9.41 43.43
C GLN A 25 13.19 10.71 42.60
N CYS A 26 13.88 11.75 43.04
CA CYS A 26 14.00 12.99 42.24
C CYS A 26 14.79 12.76 40.94
N PHE A 27 15.85 11.97 40.94
CA PHE A 27 16.60 11.62 39.72
C PHE A 27 15.77 10.78 38.74
N LEU A 28 14.95 9.84 39.22
CA LEU A 28 14.03 9.06 38.38
C LEU A 28 12.92 9.94 37.76
N LEU A 29 12.36 10.86 38.51
CA LEU A 29 11.34 11.81 38.02
C LEU A 29 11.91 12.81 37.00
N VAL A 30 13.11 13.31 37.23
CA VAL A 30 13.81 14.20 36.26
C VAL A 30 14.18 13.44 34.96
N GLY A 31 14.60 12.17 35.07
CA GLY A 31 14.88 11.32 33.90
C GLY A 31 13.64 11.08 33.02
N LEU A 32 12.46 10.87 33.62
CA LEU A 32 11.18 10.71 32.91
C LEU A 32 10.70 12.00 32.24
N LEU A 33 10.93 13.16 32.86
CA LEU A 33 10.58 14.48 32.28
C LEU A 33 11.48 14.84 31.09
N VAL A 34 12.78 14.54 31.15
CA VAL A 34 13.74 14.82 30.06
C VAL A 34 13.45 13.96 28.84
N SER A 35 13.02 12.70 29.01
CA SER A 35 12.68 11.80 27.91
C SER A 35 11.48 12.30 27.08
N ASN A 36 10.47 12.91 27.72
CA ASN A 36 9.31 13.46 27.01
C ASN A 36 9.64 14.76 26.27
N PHE A 37 10.54 15.58 26.78
CA PHE A 37 11.00 16.81 26.09
C PHE A 37 11.80 16.51 24.81
N ALA A 38 12.64 15.47 24.79
CA ALA A 38 13.41 15.09 23.62
C ALA A 38 12.53 14.64 22.43
N ILE A 39 11.39 13.96 22.71
CA ILE A 39 10.46 13.50 21.67
C ILE A 39 9.66 14.68 21.06
N ALA A 40 9.24 15.65 21.88
CA ALA A 40 8.51 16.83 21.41
C ALA A 40 9.42 17.72 20.52
N GLN A 41 10.68 17.90 20.88
CA GLN A 41 11.63 18.72 20.14
C GLN A 41 12.02 18.09 18.79
N SER A 42 12.01 16.75 18.66
CA SER A 42 12.27 16.06 17.41
C SER A 42 11.13 16.18 16.38
N ALA A 43 9.89 16.32 16.83
CA ALA A 43 8.75 16.51 15.94
C ALA A 43 8.73 17.92 15.32
N ASP A 44 9.07 18.96 16.06
CA ASP A 44 9.06 20.34 15.56
C ASP A 44 10.10 20.56 14.43
N THR A 45 11.23 19.88 14.48
CA THR A 45 12.30 19.99 13.49
C THR A 45 12.18 18.98 12.33
N PHE A 46 11.20 18.09 12.35
CA PHE A 46 11.00 17.10 11.27
C PHE A 46 10.43 17.76 10.00
N PRO A 47 10.93 17.42 8.77
CA PRO A 47 12.18 16.72 8.54
C PRO A 47 13.38 17.66 8.55
N SER A 48 14.51 17.26 9.16
CA SER A 48 15.80 17.99 9.18
C SER A 48 16.86 17.37 8.27
N LYS A 49 16.57 16.23 7.64
CA LYS A 49 17.43 15.51 6.71
C LYS A 49 16.58 14.85 5.61
N THR A 50 17.25 14.26 4.63
CA THR A 50 16.60 13.53 3.53
C THR A 50 15.62 12.46 4.04
N VAL A 51 14.41 12.47 3.50
CA VAL A 51 13.39 11.41 3.69
C VAL A 51 13.48 10.43 2.53
N LYS A 52 13.35 9.15 2.81
CA LYS A 52 13.29 8.10 1.77
C LYS A 52 11.93 7.43 1.76
N VAL A 53 11.45 7.11 0.55
CA VAL A 53 10.25 6.28 0.36
C VAL A 53 10.65 5.02 -0.38
N ILE A 54 10.44 3.88 0.25
CA ILE A 54 10.58 2.57 -0.39
C ILE A 54 9.32 2.30 -1.19
N VAL A 55 9.50 2.03 -2.47
CA VAL A 55 8.47 1.47 -3.36
C VAL A 55 8.75 -0.02 -3.49
N PRO A 56 7.86 -0.92 -2.99
CA PRO A 56 8.15 -2.36 -2.93
C PRO A 56 7.93 -3.10 -4.27
N PHE A 57 8.00 -2.36 -5.38
CA PHE A 57 7.80 -2.86 -6.75
C PHE A 57 8.82 -2.26 -7.71
N PRO A 58 9.04 -2.87 -8.90
CA PRO A 58 9.87 -2.28 -9.94
C PRO A 58 9.37 -0.89 -10.38
N PRO A 59 10.26 -0.05 -10.94
CA PRO A 59 9.87 1.23 -11.51
C PRO A 59 8.78 1.12 -12.58
N GLY A 60 7.98 2.20 -12.76
CA GLY A 60 6.94 2.30 -13.78
C GLY A 60 5.58 1.71 -13.42
N GLY A 61 5.44 1.07 -12.25
CA GLY A 61 4.14 0.67 -11.70
C GLY A 61 3.40 1.83 -11.04
N GLY A 62 2.12 1.60 -10.68
CA GLY A 62 1.26 2.64 -10.10
C GLY A 62 1.83 3.30 -8.84
N ALA A 63 2.38 2.51 -7.91
CA ALA A 63 3.00 3.04 -6.70
C ALA A 63 4.20 3.97 -7.00
N ASP A 64 5.06 3.57 -7.94
CA ASP A 64 6.23 4.33 -8.35
C ASP A 64 5.83 5.63 -9.05
N THR A 65 4.88 5.54 -9.99
CA THR A 65 4.38 6.70 -10.74
C THR A 65 3.76 7.75 -9.82
N LEU A 66 2.93 7.34 -8.86
CA LEU A 66 2.27 8.25 -7.95
C LEU A 66 3.24 8.93 -6.98
N ILE A 67 4.13 8.18 -6.33
CA ILE A 67 5.05 8.83 -5.38
C ILE A 67 6.03 9.76 -6.10
N ARG A 68 6.51 9.42 -7.30
CA ARG A 68 7.37 10.31 -8.09
C ARG A 68 6.64 11.58 -8.56
N LEU A 69 5.32 11.51 -8.81
CA LEU A 69 4.51 12.69 -9.09
C LEU A 69 4.47 13.65 -7.88
N LEU A 70 4.37 13.12 -6.65
CA LEU A 70 4.31 13.92 -5.43
C LEU A 70 5.70 14.45 -4.98
N THR A 71 6.77 13.73 -5.33
CA THR A 71 8.14 13.98 -4.84
C THR A 71 8.62 15.42 -4.99
N PRO A 72 8.48 16.10 -6.15
CA PRO A 72 8.97 17.49 -6.29
C PRO A 72 8.27 18.45 -5.32
N SER A 73 6.95 18.38 -5.21
CA SER A 73 6.17 19.25 -4.32
C SER A 73 6.39 18.94 -2.84
N LEU A 74 6.62 17.67 -2.47
CA LEU A 74 6.98 17.30 -1.10
C LEU A 74 8.40 17.79 -0.75
N THR A 75 9.36 17.68 -1.66
CA THR A 75 10.72 18.20 -1.50
C THR A 75 10.70 19.73 -1.27
N GLU A 76 9.90 20.44 -2.06
CA GLU A 76 9.70 21.88 -1.90
C GLU A 76 9.07 22.24 -0.55
N SER A 77 8.00 21.54 -0.18
CA SER A 77 7.27 21.75 1.09
C SER A 77 8.14 21.48 2.31
N TRP A 78 8.92 20.41 2.29
CA TRP A 78 9.77 20.00 3.40
C TRP A 78 11.11 20.73 3.45
N LYS A 79 11.52 21.41 2.37
CA LYS A 79 12.88 21.96 2.19
C LYS A 79 13.97 20.91 2.45
N GLN A 80 13.61 19.64 2.22
CA GLN A 80 14.49 18.49 2.37
C GLN A 80 14.23 17.52 1.21
N SER A 81 15.29 16.88 0.74
CA SER A 81 15.17 15.93 -0.38
C SER A 81 14.26 14.74 -0.01
N LEU A 82 13.38 14.36 -0.93
CA LEU A 82 12.65 13.09 -0.90
C LEU A 82 13.23 12.17 -1.96
N ILE A 83 13.73 11.01 -1.55
CA ILE A 83 14.33 10.00 -2.45
C ILE A 83 13.40 8.80 -2.54
N VAL A 84 13.06 8.40 -3.77
CA VAL A 84 12.28 7.20 -4.06
C VAL A 84 13.23 6.06 -4.42
N GLU A 85 13.16 4.97 -3.66
CA GLU A 85 13.98 3.77 -3.84
C GLU A 85 13.09 2.54 -4.11
N ASN A 86 13.30 1.84 -5.23
CA ASN A 86 12.55 0.63 -5.55
C ASN A 86 13.22 -0.60 -4.92
N ARG A 87 12.46 -1.37 -4.12
CA ARG A 87 12.89 -2.62 -3.46
C ARG A 87 11.88 -3.75 -3.77
N PRO A 88 11.87 -4.28 -4.99
CA PRO A 88 10.89 -5.29 -5.39
C PRO A 88 11.20 -6.67 -4.80
N GLY A 89 10.16 -7.51 -4.76
CA GLY A 89 10.27 -8.94 -4.44
C GLY A 89 9.16 -9.43 -3.53
N ALA A 90 8.78 -10.70 -3.67
CA ALA A 90 7.76 -11.41 -2.90
C ALA A 90 6.47 -10.58 -2.72
N SER A 91 5.85 -10.16 -3.83
CA SER A 91 4.64 -9.30 -3.86
C SER A 91 4.75 -8.01 -3.04
N GLY A 92 5.98 -7.49 -2.84
CA GLY A 92 6.25 -6.27 -2.09
C GLY A 92 6.66 -6.50 -0.63
N SER A 93 6.62 -7.72 -0.11
CA SER A 93 6.96 -7.99 1.29
C SER A 93 8.43 -7.72 1.61
N ILE A 94 9.36 -7.87 0.66
CA ILE A 94 10.78 -7.53 0.88
C ILE A 94 10.95 -6.04 1.18
N GLY A 95 10.38 -5.17 0.35
CA GLY A 95 10.43 -3.72 0.56
C GLY A 95 9.68 -3.29 1.82
N ALA A 96 8.55 -3.93 2.12
CA ALA A 96 7.79 -3.67 3.33
C ALA A 96 8.58 -4.03 4.60
N GLU A 97 9.27 -5.18 4.63
CA GLU A 97 10.07 -5.60 5.79
C GLU A 97 11.25 -4.67 6.05
N VAL A 98 11.90 -4.12 5.01
CA VAL A 98 12.95 -3.10 5.17
C VAL A 98 12.44 -1.89 5.96
N VAL A 99 11.22 -1.43 5.69
CA VAL A 99 10.62 -0.30 6.42
C VAL A 99 10.15 -0.72 7.81
N ALA A 100 9.56 -1.91 7.95
CA ALA A 100 9.10 -2.43 9.24
C ALA A 100 10.22 -2.52 10.30
N GLN A 101 11.45 -2.77 9.86
CA GLN A 101 12.64 -2.89 10.71
C GLN A 101 13.42 -1.58 10.88
N ALA A 102 13.01 -0.51 10.23
CA ALA A 102 13.70 0.77 10.28
C ALA A 102 13.47 1.51 11.60
N ALA A 103 14.32 2.50 11.87
CA ALA A 103 14.12 3.42 12.99
C ALA A 103 12.76 4.13 12.86
N PRO A 104 11.96 4.22 13.94
CA PRO A 104 10.65 4.84 13.91
C PRO A 104 10.72 6.37 14.01
N ASP A 105 11.56 6.99 13.18
CA ASP A 105 11.85 8.43 13.18
C ASP A 105 11.20 9.20 12.00
N GLY A 106 10.44 8.51 11.14
CA GLY A 106 9.74 9.09 10.01
C GLY A 106 10.58 9.32 8.75
N TYR A 107 11.88 9.01 8.76
CA TYR A 107 12.78 9.24 7.62
C TYR A 107 12.84 8.08 6.62
N LEU A 108 12.28 6.93 6.95
CA LEU A 108 12.06 5.85 6.00
C LEU A 108 10.57 5.48 5.97
N LEU A 109 9.94 5.68 4.82
CA LEU A 109 8.53 5.44 4.59
C LEU A 109 8.35 4.32 3.56
N LEU A 110 7.18 3.69 3.54
CA LEU A 110 6.78 2.71 2.55
C LEU A 110 5.63 3.28 1.71
N MET A 111 5.71 3.16 0.40
CA MET A 111 4.55 3.30 -0.48
C MET A 111 3.85 1.93 -0.57
N GLY A 112 2.94 1.68 0.36
CA GLY A 112 2.24 0.41 0.52
C GLY A 112 1.09 0.22 -0.47
N THR A 113 0.72 -1.04 -0.64
CA THR A 113 -0.40 -1.50 -1.48
C THR A 113 -1.06 -2.72 -0.82
N THR A 114 -2.20 -3.15 -1.31
CA THR A 114 -2.89 -4.37 -0.85
C THR A 114 -1.98 -5.60 -0.78
N ALA A 115 -1.03 -5.75 -1.74
CA ALA A 115 -0.10 -6.89 -1.74
C ALA A 115 0.99 -6.78 -0.67
N ALA A 116 1.53 -5.57 -0.48
CA ALA A 116 2.65 -5.34 0.44
C ALA A 116 2.21 -5.26 1.91
N ILE A 117 0.98 -4.83 2.16
CA ILE A 117 0.37 -4.69 3.49
C ILE A 117 -0.77 -5.69 3.61
N THR A 118 -0.56 -6.71 4.41
CA THR A 118 -1.49 -7.82 4.63
C THR A 118 -1.82 -7.97 6.12
N ASP A 119 -2.82 -8.79 6.46
CA ASP A 119 -3.17 -9.11 7.85
C ASP A 119 -1.97 -9.61 8.66
N LYS A 120 -0.98 -10.24 8.00
CA LYS A 120 0.21 -10.80 8.66
C LYS A 120 1.22 -9.74 9.10
N ASN A 121 1.24 -8.56 8.47
CA ASN A 121 2.29 -7.56 8.71
C ASN A 121 1.78 -6.15 9.03
N ILE A 122 0.49 -5.85 8.88
CA ILE A 122 -0.05 -4.50 9.08
C ILE A 122 0.26 -3.92 10.47
N ALA A 123 0.32 -4.77 11.50
CA ALA A 123 0.66 -4.35 12.85
C ALA A 123 2.10 -3.80 13.00
N LYS A 124 2.97 -4.05 12.01
CA LYS A 124 4.33 -3.49 11.96
C LYS A 124 4.38 -2.06 11.43
N PHE A 125 3.25 -1.48 11.02
CA PHE A 125 3.19 -0.19 10.35
C PHE A 125 2.21 0.77 11.03
N ALA A 126 2.57 2.05 11.00
CA ALA A 126 1.67 3.16 11.25
C ALA A 126 1.17 3.69 9.89
N PRO A 127 -0.14 3.64 9.60
CA PRO A 127 -0.72 4.31 8.43
C PRO A 127 -0.46 5.82 8.52
N VAL A 128 0.02 6.42 7.44
CA VAL A 128 0.36 7.85 7.39
C VAL A 128 -0.62 8.62 6.52
N ALA A 129 -0.79 8.22 5.26
CA ALA A 129 -1.64 8.92 4.31
C ALA A 129 -2.15 7.96 3.22
N LEU A 130 -3.45 7.93 2.99
CA LEU A 130 -4.01 7.34 1.78
C LEU A 130 -3.74 8.30 0.62
N VAL A 131 -3.01 7.84 -0.39
CA VAL A 131 -2.65 8.66 -1.55
C VAL A 131 -3.72 8.54 -2.63
N SER A 132 -4.15 7.32 -2.94
CA SER A 132 -5.18 7.06 -3.93
C SER A 132 -5.92 5.77 -3.58
N ALA A 133 -7.22 5.76 -3.80
CA ALA A 133 -8.05 4.56 -3.78
C ALA A 133 -8.92 4.58 -5.03
N SER A 134 -8.45 3.92 -6.10
CA SER A 134 -9.05 4.00 -7.42
C SER A 134 -9.42 2.63 -7.95
N PRO A 135 -10.46 2.54 -8.76
CA PRO A 135 -10.74 1.31 -9.49
C PRO A 135 -9.59 0.97 -10.42
N TYR A 136 -9.46 -0.31 -10.71
CA TYR A 136 -8.59 -0.81 -11.75
C TYR A 136 -9.31 -0.81 -13.10
N VAL A 137 -8.58 -0.91 -14.17
CA VAL A 137 -9.14 -1.02 -15.52
C VAL A 137 -8.94 -2.44 -16.03
N VAL A 138 -10.01 -3.06 -16.50
CA VAL A 138 -9.97 -4.34 -17.20
C VAL A 138 -9.51 -4.05 -18.63
N THR A 139 -8.29 -4.42 -18.95
CA THR A 139 -7.67 -4.18 -20.26
C THR A 139 -7.33 -5.49 -20.96
N VAL A 140 -7.50 -5.49 -22.27
CA VAL A 140 -7.18 -6.65 -23.12
C VAL A 140 -6.29 -6.25 -24.29
N ASN A 141 -5.52 -7.23 -24.80
CA ASN A 141 -4.83 -7.07 -26.08
C ASN A 141 -5.87 -7.07 -27.22
N PRO A 142 -5.83 -6.11 -28.17
CA PRO A 142 -6.80 -6.03 -29.28
C PRO A 142 -6.85 -7.28 -30.17
N ALA A 143 -5.73 -8.01 -30.28
CA ALA A 143 -5.69 -9.26 -31.07
C ALA A 143 -6.64 -10.35 -30.54
N LEU A 144 -7.13 -10.23 -29.31
CA LEU A 144 -8.11 -11.14 -28.72
C LEU A 144 -9.52 -10.98 -29.33
N ASN A 145 -9.78 -9.88 -30.07
CA ASN A 145 -11.09 -9.54 -30.66
C ASN A 145 -12.24 -9.53 -29.63
N ILE A 146 -11.98 -9.14 -28.39
CA ILE A 146 -12.94 -8.96 -27.30
C ILE A 146 -13.06 -7.46 -27.03
N SER A 147 -14.27 -6.92 -27.12
CA SER A 147 -14.54 -5.48 -26.99
C SER A 147 -15.48 -5.12 -25.83
N SER A 148 -15.91 -6.08 -25.04
CA SER A 148 -16.81 -5.82 -23.90
C SER A 148 -16.66 -6.87 -22.80
N ILE A 149 -17.09 -6.56 -21.57
CA ILE A 149 -17.16 -7.51 -20.45
C ILE A 149 -18.05 -8.72 -20.81
N ARG A 150 -19.17 -8.48 -21.49
CA ARG A 150 -20.07 -9.59 -21.91
C ARG A 150 -19.39 -10.53 -22.88
N SER A 151 -18.68 -10.02 -23.89
CA SER A 151 -17.94 -10.86 -24.84
C SER A 151 -16.74 -11.56 -24.18
N LEU A 152 -16.08 -10.92 -23.19
CA LEU A 152 -15.05 -11.56 -22.38
C LEU A 152 -15.59 -12.77 -21.61
N ILE A 153 -16.71 -12.61 -20.92
CA ILE A 153 -17.36 -13.70 -20.17
C ILE A 153 -17.80 -14.82 -21.11
N ALA A 154 -18.41 -14.47 -22.26
CA ALA A 154 -18.85 -15.46 -23.24
C ALA A 154 -17.69 -16.29 -23.79
N TYR A 155 -16.59 -15.61 -24.16
CA TYR A 155 -15.36 -16.28 -24.63
C TYR A 155 -14.77 -17.20 -23.55
N ALA A 156 -14.66 -16.72 -22.31
CA ALA A 156 -14.10 -17.50 -21.21
C ALA A 156 -14.93 -18.77 -20.89
N LYS A 157 -16.27 -18.68 -21.00
CA LYS A 157 -17.15 -19.85 -20.82
C LYS A 157 -16.96 -20.93 -21.87
N THR A 158 -16.70 -20.54 -23.12
CA THR A 158 -16.44 -21.49 -24.22
C THR A 158 -14.98 -21.96 -24.29
N ASN A 159 -14.08 -21.27 -23.60
CA ASN A 159 -12.65 -21.56 -23.57
C ASN A 159 -12.10 -21.55 -22.13
N PRO A 160 -12.56 -22.46 -21.26
CA PRO A 160 -12.18 -22.44 -19.85
C PRO A 160 -10.67 -22.57 -19.66
N GLY A 161 -10.07 -21.69 -18.83
CA GLY A 161 -8.65 -21.69 -18.51
C GLY A 161 -7.71 -21.26 -19.64
N LYS A 162 -8.20 -20.88 -20.82
CA LYS A 162 -7.33 -20.44 -21.92
C LYS A 162 -6.88 -18.98 -21.82
N LEU A 163 -7.69 -18.11 -21.20
CA LEU A 163 -7.35 -16.71 -21.04
C LEU A 163 -6.31 -16.53 -19.93
N ARG A 164 -5.15 -15.98 -20.30
CA ARG A 164 -4.05 -15.68 -19.39
C ARG A 164 -4.21 -14.26 -18.86
N TYR A 165 -4.28 -14.11 -17.55
CA TYR A 165 -4.27 -12.76 -16.98
C TYR A 165 -3.00 -12.49 -16.17
N GLY A 166 -2.45 -11.28 -16.33
CA GLY A 166 -1.29 -10.81 -15.58
C GLY A 166 -1.66 -10.05 -14.32
N SER A 167 -0.93 -10.30 -13.24
CA SER A 167 -1.05 -9.54 -11.99
C SER A 167 0.31 -9.05 -11.50
N SER A 168 0.31 -8.14 -10.51
CA SER A 168 1.54 -7.71 -9.83
C SER A 168 2.01 -8.67 -8.72
N GLY A 169 1.51 -9.90 -8.76
CA GLY A 169 1.83 -10.99 -7.85
C GLY A 169 0.63 -11.47 -7.03
N PRO A 170 0.74 -12.65 -6.40
CA PRO A 170 -0.29 -13.22 -5.56
C PRO A 170 -0.71 -12.26 -4.43
N GLY A 171 -2.02 -12.20 -4.13
CA GLY A 171 -2.58 -11.30 -3.11
C GLY A 171 -2.63 -9.82 -3.50
N SER A 172 -2.14 -9.42 -4.68
CA SER A 172 -2.27 -8.05 -5.16
C SER A 172 -3.71 -7.72 -5.53
N ALA A 173 -4.05 -6.41 -5.53
CA ALA A 173 -5.38 -5.96 -5.94
C ALA A 173 -5.69 -6.39 -7.39
N SER A 174 -4.71 -6.45 -8.29
CA SER A 174 -4.87 -6.97 -9.65
C SER A 174 -5.24 -8.46 -9.66
N HIS A 175 -4.59 -9.27 -8.83
CA HIS A 175 -4.91 -10.68 -8.65
C HIS A 175 -6.33 -10.85 -8.08
N LEU A 176 -6.59 -10.23 -6.93
CA LEU A 176 -7.87 -10.35 -6.22
C LEU A 176 -9.06 -9.83 -7.03
N SER A 177 -8.87 -8.75 -7.82
CA SER A 177 -9.91 -8.23 -8.73
C SER A 177 -10.25 -9.23 -9.84
N ALA A 178 -9.25 -9.89 -10.42
CA ALA A 178 -9.45 -10.89 -11.46
C ALA A 178 -10.13 -12.15 -10.92
N GLU A 179 -9.72 -12.62 -9.73
CA GLU A 179 -10.33 -13.77 -9.06
C GLU A 179 -11.78 -13.50 -8.64
N LEU A 180 -12.08 -12.30 -8.11
CA LEU A 180 -13.46 -11.91 -7.83
C LEU A 180 -14.30 -11.91 -9.11
N PHE A 181 -13.75 -11.36 -10.20
CA PHE A 181 -14.43 -11.36 -11.49
C PHE A 181 -14.70 -12.78 -11.98
N ALA A 182 -13.70 -13.65 -11.95
CA ALA A 182 -13.82 -15.02 -12.38
C ALA A 182 -14.86 -15.80 -11.56
N SER A 183 -14.81 -15.66 -10.24
CA SER A 183 -15.77 -16.27 -9.31
C SER A 183 -17.21 -15.82 -9.59
N MET A 184 -17.45 -14.51 -9.66
CA MET A 184 -18.80 -13.97 -9.90
C MET A 184 -19.34 -14.31 -11.29
N ALA A 185 -18.48 -14.41 -12.30
CA ALA A 185 -18.88 -14.76 -13.67
C ALA A 185 -18.99 -16.26 -13.91
N GLY A 186 -18.54 -17.10 -12.98
CA GLY A 186 -18.50 -18.56 -13.12
C GLY A 186 -17.55 -19.01 -14.25
N ILE A 187 -16.35 -18.41 -14.32
CA ILE A 187 -15.33 -18.68 -15.34
C ILE A 187 -13.96 -18.94 -14.70
N ASN A 188 -13.01 -19.44 -15.48
CA ASN A 188 -11.65 -19.67 -15.04
C ASN A 188 -10.67 -18.95 -15.95
N PHE A 189 -9.72 -18.25 -15.35
CA PHE A 189 -8.55 -17.66 -15.99
C PHE A 189 -7.28 -18.45 -15.62
N MET A 190 -6.23 -18.32 -16.44
CA MET A 190 -4.89 -18.77 -16.10
C MET A 190 -4.12 -17.59 -15.51
N HIS A 191 -3.75 -17.67 -14.24
CA HIS A 191 -2.97 -16.62 -13.57
C HIS A 191 -1.49 -16.67 -13.92
N ILE A 192 -0.94 -15.54 -14.39
CA ILE A 192 0.49 -15.33 -14.65
C ILE A 192 0.98 -14.23 -13.72
N PRO A 193 1.66 -14.57 -12.60
CA PRO A 193 2.15 -13.59 -11.65
C PRO A 193 3.44 -12.92 -12.11
N TYR A 194 3.52 -11.59 -11.93
CA TYR A 194 4.71 -10.77 -12.20
C TYR A 194 5.19 -10.09 -10.92
N LYS A 195 6.40 -9.54 -10.95
CA LYS A 195 6.95 -8.76 -9.82
C LYS A 195 6.36 -7.34 -9.73
N GLY A 196 5.49 -6.94 -10.67
CA GLY A 196 4.81 -5.64 -10.71
C GLY A 196 4.04 -5.45 -12.00
N THR A 197 3.13 -4.46 -12.03
CA THR A 197 2.23 -4.19 -13.17
C THR A 197 2.97 -3.77 -14.44
N GLY A 198 4.15 -3.12 -14.33
CA GLY A 198 4.92 -2.70 -15.50
C GLY A 198 5.43 -3.88 -16.36
N GLN A 199 5.88 -4.97 -15.72
CA GLN A 199 6.30 -6.18 -16.43
C GLN A 199 5.12 -6.88 -17.10
N ALA A 200 3.99 -7.00 -16.37
CA ALA A 200 2.76 -7.56 -16.91
C ALA A 200 2.24 -6.76 -18.12
N LEU A 201 2.34 -5.41 -18.07
CA LEU A 201 1.97 -4.56 -19.19
C LEU A 201 2.80 -4.85 -20.46
N THR A 202 4.11 -5.04 -20.29
CA THR A 202 4.98 -5.40 -21.43
C THR A 202 4.52 -6.67 -22.10
N ASP A 203 4.18 -7.71 -21.32
CA ASP A 203 3.72 -8.99 -21.83
C ASP A 203 2.29 -8.93 -22.38
N LEU A 204 1.41 -8.06 -21.86
CA LEU A 204 0.10 -7.80 -22.43
C LEU A 204 0.23 -7.15 -23.82
N LEU A 205 1.11 -6.16 -23.96
CA LEU A 205 1.38 -5.51 -25.26
C LEU A 205 1.97 -6.48 -26.28
N ALA A 206 2.80 -7.41 -25.84
CA ALA A 206 3.40 -8.44 -26.68
C ALA A 206 2.44 -9.61 -27.01
N GLY A 207 1.28 -9.72 -26.34
CA GLY A 207 0.34 -10.82 -26.50
C GLY A 207 0.75 -12.11 -25.77
N HIS A 208 1.73 -12.06 -24.87
CA HIS A 208 2.11 -13.20 -24.02
C HIS A 208 1.07 -13.46 -22.94
N ILE A 209 0.32 -12.46 -22.52
CA ILE A 209 -0.90 -12.55 -21.72
C ILE A 209 -2.05 -11.82 -22.44
N ASP A 210 -3.28 -12.11 -22.04
CA ASP A 210 -4.48 -11.70 -22.75
C ASP A 210 -5.19 -10.55 -22.07
N ILE A 211 -5.15 -10.50 -20.72
CA ILE A 211 -5.94 -9.60 -19.88
C ILE A 211 -5.10 -9.07 -18.72
N MET A 212 -5.39 -7.84 -18.31
CA MET A 212 -4.98 -7.29 -17.00
C MET A 212 -6.13 -6.58 -16.31
N PHE A 213 -6.17 -6.72 -14.99
CA PHE A 213 -6.87 -5.82 -14.08
C PHE A 213 -5.81 -4.91 -13.47
N ALA A 214 -5.65 -3.70 -13.96
CA ALA A 214 -4.47 -2.89 -13.69
C ALA A 214 -4.82 -1.46 -13.26
N PRO A 215 -3.97 -0.81 -12.46
CA PRO A 215 -4.10 0.60 -12.17
C PRO A 215 -4.16 1.42 -13.46
N ALA A 216 -5.08 2.36 -13.55
CA ALA A 216 -5.30 3.17 -14.76
C ALA A 216 -4.02 3.89 -15.22
N GLN A 217 -3.25 4.47 -14.28
CA GLN A 217 -1.98 5.14 -14.58
C GLN A 217 -0.94 4.24 -15.27
N THR A 218 -1.10 2.93 -15.19
CA THR A 218 -0.21 1.97 -15.87
C THR A 218 -0.67 1.69 -17.30
N VAL A 219 -1.98 1.55 -17.54
CA VAL A 219 -2.52 1.03 -18.81
C VAL A 219 -3.14 2.11 -19.70
N MET A 220 -3.70 3.19 -19.15
CA MET A 220 -4.40 4.22 -19.94
C MET A 220 -3.53 4.86 -21.03
N PRO A 221 -2.23 5.16 -20.83
CA PRO A 221 -1.39 5.66 -21.92
C PRO A 221 -1.33 4.72 -23.13
N GLN A 222 -1.44 3.41 -22.93
CA GLN A 222 -1.46 2.43 -24.02
C GLN A 222 -2.86 2.27 -24.64
N VAL A 223 -3.91 2.49 -23.85
CA VAL A 223 -5.29 2.54 -24.34
C VAL A 223 -5.49 3.76 -25.23
N GLU A 224 -5.04 4.95 -24.81
CA GLU A 224 -5.08 6.19 -25.58
C GLU A 224 -4.26 6.11 -26.87
N ALA A 225 -3.14 5.38 -26.85
CA ALA A 225 -2.33 5.08 -28.02
C ALA A 225 -2.94 3.99 -28.94
N GLY A 226 -4.12 3.44 -28.63
CA GLY A 226 -4.80 2.39 -29.37
C GLY A 226 -4.12 1.02 -29.35
N LYS A 227 -3.14 0.81 -28.45
CA LYS A 227 -2.41 -0.44 -28.31
C LYS A 227 -3.11 -1.47 -27.42
N LEU A 228 -3.99 -1.02 -26.56
CA LEU A 228 -4.84 -1.85 -25.67
C LEU A 228 -6.29 -1.37 -25.74
N LEU A 229 -7.22 -2.24 -25.37
CA LEU A 229 -8.63 -1.91 -25.18
C LEU A 229 -8.97 -1.90 -23.69
N ALA A 230 -9.58 -0.82 -23.20
CA ALA A 230 -10.21 -0.76 -21.89
C ALA A 230 -11.65 -1.25 -22.00
N LEU A 231 -12.02 -2.30 -21.31
CA LEU A 231 -13.37 -2.87 -21.34
C LEU A 231 -14.28 -2.28 -20.28
N ALA A 232 -13.77 -2.09 -19.08
CA ALA A 232 -14.50 -1.54 -17.94
C ALA A 232 -13.55 -1.16 -16.80
N GLU A 233 -14.03 -0.38 -15.85
CA GLU A 233 -13.38 -0.16 -14.56
C GLU A 233 -14.01 -1.01 -13.45
N THR A 234 -13.23 -1.30 -12.42
CA THR A 234 -13.59 -2.26 -11.37
C THR A 234 -14.35 -1.65 -10.18
N GLY A 235 -14.64 -0.35 -10.20
CA GLY A 235 -15.35 0.35 -9.14
C GLY A 235 -16.83 0.00 -9.05
N SER A 236 -17.46 0.31 -7.91
CA SER A 236 -18.91 0.21 -7.74
C SER A 236 -19.69 1.29 -8.49
N LYS A 237 -19.03 2.40 -8.79
CA LYS A 237 -19.48 3.51 -9.63
C LYS A 237 -18.31 3.96 -10.48
N ARG A 238 -18.58 4.70 -11.56
CA ARG A 238 -17.53 5.26 -12.41
C ARG A 238 -16.66 6.24 -11.62
N SER A 239 -15.36 6.15 -11.85
CA SER A 239 -14.36 7.05 -11.31
C SER A 239 -14.48 8.44 -11.92
N GLU A 240 -14.20 9.49 -11.15
CA GLU A 240 -14.14 10.85 -11.66
C GLU A 240 -13.02 11.05 -12.70
N SER A 241 -11.95 10.26 -12.58
CA SER A 241 -10.82 10.30 -13.50
C SER A 241 -11.06 9.55 -14.81
N LEU A 242 -12.07 8.66 -14.88
CA LEU A 242 -12.37 7.83 -16.05
C LEU A 242 -13.88 7.80 -16.39
N PRO A 243 -14.57 8.94 -16.53
CA PRO A 243 -16.03 9.01 -16.59
C PRO A 243 -16.62 8.29 -17.82
N ASN A 244 -15.83 8.08 -18.85
CA ASN A 244 -16.25 7.44 -20.10
C ASN A 244 -16.07 5.92 -20.11
N ILE A 245 -15.40 5.33 -19.10
CA ILE A 245 -15.22 3.88 -18.98
C ILE A 245 -16.35 3.35 -18.09
N PRO A 246 -17.19 2.40 -18.58
CA PRO A 246 -18.25 1.84 -17.76
C PRO A 246 -17.67 0.95 -16.66
N THR A 247 -18.42 0.77 -15.59
CA THR A 247 -18.01 -0.22 -14.57
C THR A 247 -18.27 -1.65 -15.04
N VAL A 248 -17.57 -2.62 -14.45
CA VAL A 248 -17.84 -4.06 -14.65
C VAL A 248 -19.28 -4.39 -14.27
N ALA A 249 -19.79 -3.76 -13.19
CA ALA A 249 -21.18 -3.95 -12.75
C ALA A 249 -22.20 -3.47 -13.81
N GLU A 250 -22.01 -2.30 -14.41
CA GLU A 250 -22.83 -1.77 -15.51
C GLU A 250 -22.72 -2.64 -16.77
N SER A 251 -21.57 -3.30 -16.97
CA SER A 251 -21.22 -4.03 -18.19
C SER A 251 -21.67 -5.51 -18.19
N GLY A 252 -22.37 -5.96 -17.15
CA GLY A 252 -22.98 -7.30 -17.15
C GLY A 252 -22.62 -8.20 -15.97
N LEU A 253 -21.96 -7.67 -14.92
CA LEU A 253 -21.67 -8.40 -13.68
C LEU A 253 -22.14 -7.60 -12.45
N PRO A 254 -23.47 -7.47 -12.23
CA PRO A 254 -24.02 -6.65 -11.15
C PRO A 254 -23.44 -7.01 -9.77
N GLY A 255 -23.16 -6.01 -8.94
CA GLY A 255 -22.59 -6.20 -7.61
C GLY A 255 -21.09 -6.37 -7.58
N TYR A 256 -20.41 -6.45 -8.74
CA TYR A 256 -18.95 -6.46 -8.78
C TYR A 256 -18.38 -5.11 -8.33
N SER A 257 -17.41 -5.15 -7.43
CA SER A 257 -16.67 -3.96 -7.01
C SER A 257 -15.31 -4.35 -6.45
N ALA A 258 -14.25 -3.82 -7.01
CA ALA A 258 -12.89 -3.97 -6.54
C ALA A 258 -12.12 -2.65 -6.71
N VAL A 259 -11.39 -2.23 -5.68
CA VAL A 259 -10.61 -0.99 -5.67
C VAL A 259 -9.20 -1.33 -5.22
N GLY A 260 -8.22 -0.82 -5.93
CA GLY A 260 -6.83 -0.82 -5.49
C GLY A 260 -6.51 0.47 -4.77
N TRP A 261 -5.54 0.43 -3.87
CA TRP A 261 -5.10 1.63 -3.16
C TRP A 261 -3.58 1.72 -3.07
N PHE A 262 -3.13 2.96 -2.88
CA PHE A 262 -1.74 3.32 -2.60
C PHE A 262 -1.71 4.24 -1.39
N GLY A 263 -0.87 3.93 -0.42
CA GLY A 263 -0.76 4.73 0.80
C GLY A 263 0.64 4.74 1.37
N LEU A 264 0.94 5.80 2.11
CA LEU A 264 2.20 5.93 2.83
C LEU A 264 2.08 5.34 4.23
N PHE A 265 3.12 4.60 4.63
CA PHE A 265 3.27 3.99 5.94
C PHE A 265 4.63 4.33 6.54
N ALA A 266 4.67 4.39 7.86
CA ALA A 266 5.87 4.46 8.65
C ALA A 266 6.01 3.20 9.53
N PRO A 267 7.16 2.91 10.16
CA PRO A 267 7.27 1.88 11.20
C PRO A 267 6.24 2.10 12.32
N ALA A 268 5.68 1.03 12.89
CA ALA A 268 4.57 1.09 13.86
C ALA A 268 4.83 2.01 15.07
N ALA A 269 6.08 2.03 15.57
CA ALA A 269 6.47 2.83 16.73
C ALA A 269 6.76 4.31 16.39
N THR A 270 6.54 4.77 15.15
CA THR A 270 6.76 6.18 14.79
C THR A 270 5.84 7.09 15.60
N PRO A 271 6.38 8.14 16.24
CA PRO A 271 5.59 9.03 17.08
C PRO A 271 4.43 9.69 16.33
N LYS A 272 3.25 9.72 16.94
CA LYS A 272 2.04 10.32 16.35
C LYS A 272 2.25 11.73 15.79
N PRO A 273 2.96 12.65 16.46
CA PRO A 273 3.21 13.99 15.91
C PRO A 273 3.98 13.96 14.58
N ILE A 274 4.93 13.03 14.41
CA ILE A 274 5.67 12.85 13.15
C ILE A 274 4.73 12.31 12.06
N VAL A 275 3.92 11.29 12.37
CA VAL A 275 2.92 10.73 11.44
C VAL A 275 1.96 11.83 10.97
N GLN A 276 1.45 12.64 11.88
CA GLN A 276 0.53 13.76 11.57
C GLN A 276 1.21 14.82 10.69
N LYS A 277 2.47 15.16 10.96
CA LYS A 277 3.21 16.15 10.18
C LYS A 277 3.45 15.67 8.75
N ILE A 278 3.77 14.39 8.57
CA ILE A 278 3.90 13.78 7.23
C ILE A 278 2.54 13.78 6.53
N ASN A 279 1.47 13.34 7.21
CA ASN A 279 0.11 13.33 6.64
C ASN A 279 -0.28 14.74 6.16
N GLN A 280 -0.15 15.76 6.99
CA GLN A 280 -0.50 17.14 6.66
C GLN A 280 0.25 17.63 5.40
N ALA A 281 1.55 17.36 5.31
CA ALA A 281 2.35 17.75 4.14
C ALA A 281 1.88 17.02 2.86
N VAL A 282 1.62 15.72 2.95
CA VAL A 282 1.11 14.93 1.82
C VAL A 282 -0.25 15.42 1.38
N MET A 283 -1.18 15.65 2.31
CA MET A 283 -2.52 16.15 2.01
C MET A 283 -2.48 17.56 1.40
N ALA A 284 -1.62 18.45 1.92
CA ALA A 284 -1.45 19.79 1.36
C ALA A 284 -0.90 19.76 -0.09
N VAL A 285 0.04 18.87 -0.37
CA VAL A 285 0.55 18.66 -1.75
C VAL A 285 -0.54 18.09 -2.65
N MET A 286 -1.27 17.09 -2.19
CA MET A 286 -2.35 16.47 -2.97
C MET A 286 -3.54 17.42 -3.22
N ALA A 287 -3.76 18.42 -2.35
CA ALA A 287 -4.78 19.44 -2.54
C ALA A 287 -4.42 20.48 -3.62
N GLN A 288 -3.15 20.56 -4.06
CA GLN A 288 -2.72 21.47 -5.12
C GLN A 288 -3.42 21.11 -6.43
N THR A 289 -4.02 22.10 -7.09
CA THR A 289 -4.76 21.91 -8.36
C THR A 289 -3.92 21.19 -9.43
N LYS A 290 -2.63 21.55 -9.57
CA LYS A 290 -1.71 20.89 -10.51
C LYS A 290 -1.51 19.41 -10.23
N ILE A 291 -1.42 19.02 -8.94
CA ILE A 291 -1.21 17.64 -8.52
C ILE A 291 -2.51 16.84 -8.71
N ARG A 292 -3.66 17.36 -8.22
CA ARG A 292 -4.96 16.71 -8.43
C ARG A 292 -5.21 16.45 -9.92
N LYS A 293 -5.03 17.48 -10.75
CA LYS A 293 -5.19 17.36 -12.20
C LYS A 293 -4.27 16.28 -12.78
N ALA A 294 -2.99 16.30 -12.42
CA ALA A 294 -2.02 15.31 -12.90
C ALA A 294 -2.28 13.89 -12.41
N MET A 295 -2.88 13.72 -11.23
CA MET A 295 -3.35 12.40 -10.75
C MET A 295 -4.56 11.93 -11.55
N MET A 296 -5.57 12.80 -11.73
CA MET A 296 -6.81 12.47 -12.46
C MET A 296 -6.54 12.18 -13.94
N GLU A 297 -5.68 12.93 -14.61
CA GLU A 297 -5.23 12.66 -15.98
C GLU A 297 -4.55 11.30 -16.15
N ARG A 298 -4.06 10.72 -15.05
CA ARG A 298 -3.49 9.36 -15.00
C ARG A 298 -4.48 8.30 -14.53
N GLY A 299 -5.76 8.66 -14.37
CA GLY A 299 -6.78 7.74 -13.88
C GLY A 299 -6.63 7.37 -12.41
N SER A 300 -6.09 8.28 -11.59
CA SER A 300 -5.96 8.10 -10.14
C SER A 300 -6.80 9.12 -9.40
N ASP A 301 -7.82 8.67 -8.69
CA ASP A 301 -8.62 9.52 -7.82
C ASP A 301 -7.82 9.87 -6.56
N PRO A 302 -7.50 11.17 -6.35
CA PRO A 302 -6.77 11.59 -5.16
C PRO A 302 -7.60 11.35 -3.91
N ALA A 303 -7.04 10.66 -2.94
CA ALA A 303 -7.67 10.50 -1.64
C ALA A 303 -7.48 11.76 -0.76
N SER A 304 -8.20 11.80 0.35
CA SER A 304 -8.09 12.83 1.39
C SER A 304 -8.35 12.20 2.74
N GLY A 305 -7.98 12.88 3.82
CA GLY A 305 -8.23 12.44 5.19
C GLY A 305 -6.99 12.36 6.06
N SER A 306 -7.25 12.10 7.32
CA SER A 306 -6.21 11.94 8.34
C SER A 306 -5.56 10.55 8.28
N ALA A 307 -4.49 10.35 9.06
CA ALA A 307 -3.90 9.03 9.27
C ALA A 307 -4.89 8.05 9.92
N ASP A 308 -5.77 8.54 10.79
CA ASP A 308 -6.82 7.73 11.43
C ASP A 308 -7.92 7.31 10.43
N ASP A 309 -8.30 8.20 9.49
CA ASP A 309 -9.21 7.84 8.39
C ASP A 309 -8.61 6.75 7.51
N PHE A 310 -7.30 6.84 7.24
CA PHE A 310 -6.62 5.81 6.48
C PHE A 310 -6.56 4.47 7.24
N ALA A 311 -6.31 4.50 8.54
CA ALA A 311 -6.37 3.29 9.38
C ALA A 311 -7.76 2.64 9.37
N ALA A 312 -8.84 3.45 9.43
CA ALA A 312 -10.21 2.97 9.34
C ALA A 312 -10.52 2.35 7.96
N PHE A 313 -10.07 3.00 6.87
CA PHE A 313 -10.18 2.47 5.51
C PHE A 313 -9.50 1.09 5.38
N LEU A 314 -8.26 0.95 5.88
CA LEU A 314 -7.52 -0.31 5.82
C LEU A 314 -8.24 -1.45 6.53
N LYS A 315 -8.84 -1.18 7.69
CA LYS A 315 -9.60 -2.17 8.45
C LYS A 315 -10.79 -2.73 7.64
N VAL A 316 -11.50 -1.84 6.94
CA VAL A 316 -12.64 -2.23 6.09
C VAL A 316 -12.17 -2.99 4.86
N ASP A 317 -11.13 -2.49 4.18
CA ASP A 317 -10.57 -3.10 2.97
C ASP A 317 -10.02 -4.51 3.25
N GLN A 318 -9.23 -4.68 4.32
CA GLN A 318 -8.71 -5.98 4.71
C GLN A 318 -9.82 -6.99 5.02
N ALA A 319 -10.84 -6.59 5.78
CA ALA A 319 -11.95 -7.48 6.11
C ALA A 319 -12.65 -7.98 4.83
N LYS A 320 -12.84 -7.09 3.83
CA LYS A 320 -13.40 -7.45 2.52
C LYS A 320 -12.55 -8.50 1.80
N TRP A 321 -11.24 -8.25 1.68
CA TRP A 321 -10.35 -9.15 0.94
C TRP A 321 -10.14 -10.48 1.67
N THR A 322 -10.00 -10.48 2.99
CA THR A 322 -9.91 -11.71 3.80
C THR A 322 -11.14 -12.59 3.62
N LYS A 323 -12.34 -11.99 3.61
CA LYS A 323 -13.60 -12.70 3.32
C LYS A 323 -13.57 -13.33 1.92
N LEU A 324 -13.24 -12.53 0.89
CA LEU A 324 -13.18 -13.00 -0.50
C LEU A 324 -12.18 -14.16 -0.68
N ILE A 325 -10.97 -14.02 -0.15
CA ILE A 325 -9.92 -15.05 -0.22
C ILE A 325 -10.42 -16.36 0.37
N LYS A 326 -11.08 -16.31 1.54
CA LYS A 326 -11.59 -17.48 2.23
C LYS A 326 -12.75 -18.13 1.49
N GLU A 327 -13.72 -17.34 1.02
CA GLU A 327 -14.93 -17.86 0.35
C GLU A 327 -14.63 -18.49 -1.02
N ASN A 328 -13.59 -18.02 -1.72
CA ASN A 328 -13.22 -18.49 -3.05
C ASN A 328 -11.97 -19.36 -3.08
N ASN A 329 -11.40 -19.72 -1.92
CA ASN A 329 -10.16 -20.51 -1.79
C ASN A 329 -9.01 -19.94 -2.65
N ILE A 330 -8.87 -18.60 -2.70
CA ILE A 330 -7.85 -17.93 -3.52
C ILE A 330 -6.47 -18.18 -2.91
N ALA A 331 -5.55 -18.74 -3.71
CA ALA A 331 -4.17 -18.95 -3.28
C ALA A 331 -3.43 -17.60 -3.18
N VAL A 332 -3.28 -17.10 -1.97
CA VAL A 332 -2.41 -15.98 -1.60
C VAL A 332 -1.27 -16.52 -0.76
N GLN A 333 -0.06 -15.94 -0.90
CA GLN A 333 1.14 -16.42 -0.18
C GLN A 333 0.94 -16.56 1.32
#